data_a909b4655384af24764c2c6065266ff0
#
_entry.id   a909b4655384af24764c2c6065266ff0
#
_cell.length_a   1.000
_cell.length_b   1.000
_cell.length_c   1.000
_cell.angle_alpha   90.00
_cell.angle_beta   90.00
_cell.angle_gamma   90.00
#
_symmetry.space_group_name_H-M   'P 1'
#
loop_
_entity.id
_entity.type
_entity.pdbx_description
1 polymer ?
#
loop_
_entity_poly.entity_id
_entity_poly.type
_entity_poly.pdbx_seq_one_letter_code
_entity_poly.pdbx_strand_id
1 'polypeptide(L)'
;ETFYEDIVKYLIFGNVLKNNTYPLSVSAERVTQAVAIVDHAKKIGATAIAHGSTGAGNDQVRFDLIFQTRAPQIEIITPIRDQKLSREDEIAYLKEHGVDWSWEKAQYSINKGLWGTSVGGSETLKSREPLPDSAYPSDCTKTAAEKISLHFDKGELVGINDTPYSPVEAIQQLQTRAGAFAIGRDIHVGDTIIGIKGRVGFEAAAALVSIKAHQLLEKHTLSKWQLHHKDYIGSYYGMMLHEGQYLDPVMRDFEALLTSSQRTVTGTVFV
;
A
#
# COMPACT_ATOMS: atom_id res chain seq x y z
N GLU A 1 -6.23 -8.98 -8.75
CA GLU A 1 -7.47 -8.27 -9.16
C GLU A 1 -8.30 -7.84 -7.96
N THR A 2 -8.68 -8.72 -7.05
CA THR A 2 -9.49 -8.39 -5.85
C THR A 2 -8.94 -7.16 -5.10
N PHE A 3 -7.65 -7.10 -4.82
CA PHE A 3 -7.04 -5.94 -4.15
C PHE A 3 -7.20 -4.64 -4.96
N TYR A 4 -7.15 -4.70 -6.28
CA TYR A 4 -7.41 -3.53 -7.12
C TYR A 4 -8.87 -3.10 -7.00
N GLU A 5 -9.79 -4.01 -7.21
CA GLU A 5 -11.23 -3.73 -7.22
C GLU A 5 -11.74 -3.21 -5.85
N ASP A 6 -11.25 -3.80 -4.77
CA ASP A 6 -11.73 -3.47 -3.43
C ASP A 6 -11.07 -2.22 -2.84
N ILE A 7 -9.83 -1.90 -3.26
CA ILE A 7 -9.04 -0.86 -2.59
C ILE A 7 -8.29 0.06 -3.55
N VAL A 8 -7.43 -0.48 -4.46
CA VAL A 8 -6.47 0.38 -5.18
C VAL A 8 -7.16 1.40 -6.07
N LYS A 9 -8.26 1.04 -6.73
CA LYS A 9 -9.02 2.01 -7.54
C LYS A 9 -9.50 3.21 -6.72
N TYR A 10 -9.90 3.00 -5.46
CA TYR A 10 -10.33 4.08 -4.57
C TYR A 10 -9.15 4.93 -4.07
N LEU A 11 -7.95 4.34 -3.95
CA LEU A 11 -6.73 5.11 -3.68
C LEU A 11 -6.41 6.05 -4.85
N ILE A 12 -6.65 5.61 -6.10
CA ILE A 12 -6.51 6.44 -7.29
C ILE A 12 -7.63 7.50 -7.32
N PHE A 13 -8.89 7.10 -7.22
CA PHE A 13 -10.06 8.00 -7.25
C PHE A 13 -10.00 9.08 -6.18
N GLY A 14 -9.53 8.72 -4.98
CA GLY A 14 -9.32 9.64 -3.86
C GLY A 14 -8.01 10.42 -3.90
N ASN A 15 -7.12 10.14 -4.87
CA ASN A 15 -5.74 10.69 -4.91
C ASN A 15 -5.02 10.55 -3.57
N VAL A 16 -5.10 9.37 -2.96
CA VAL A 16 -4.73 9.15 -1.56
C VAL A 16 -3.22 9.17 -1.36
N LEU A 17 -2.74 10.17 -0.65
CA LEU A 17 -1.36 10.29 -0.19
C LEU A 17 -1.35 10.67 1.29
N LYS A 18 -1.07 9.71 2.18
CA LYS A 18 -0.93 10.00 3.62
C LYS A 18 0.22 10.99 3.84
N ASN A 19 -0.09 12.10 4.55
CA ASN A 19 0.84 13.20 4.77
C ASN A 19 1.44 13.74 3.46
N ASN A 20 0.67 13.77 2.38
CA ASN A 20 1.06 14.22 1.03
C ASN A 20 2.26 13.46 0.42
N THR A 21 2.58 12.27 0.93
CA THR A 21 3.79 11.53 0.56
C THR A 21 3.51 10.06 0.28
N TYR A 22 2.88 9.34 1.21
CA TYR A 22 2.80 7.89 1.20
C TYR A 22 1.49 7.38 0.58
N PRO A 23 1.55 6.62 -0.53
CA PRO A 23 0.35 6.15 -1.24
C PRO A 23 -0.31 4.92 -0.58
N LEU A 24 0.01 4.59 0.65
CA LEU A 24 -0.49 3.43 1.41
C LEU A 24 -0.19 2.07 0.79
N SER A 25 0.92 1.94 0.08
CA SER A 25 1.26 0.78 -0.75
C SER A 25 1.06 -0.57 -0.06
N VAL A 26 1.68 -0.78 1.09
CA VAL A 26 1.60 -2.04 1.84
C VAL A 26 0.49 -2.02 2.89
N SER A 27 0.25 -0.87 3.54
CA SER A 27 -0.75 -0.78 4.59
C SER A 27 -2.16 -1.12 4.10
N ALA A 28 -2.50 -0.72 2.88
CA ALA A 28 -3.77 -1.05 2.24
C ALA A 28 -3.89 -2.54 1.91
N GLU A 29 -2.81 -3.16 1.43
CA GLU A 29 -2.79 -4.59 1.09
C GLU A 29 -3.01 -5.49 2.30
N ARG A 30 -2.51 -5.12 3.50
CA ARG A 30 -2.71 -5.90 4.72
C ARG A 30 -4.19 -6.10 5.05
N VAL A 31 -5.03 -5.14 4.74
CA VAL A 31 -6.48 -5.24 4.92
C VAL A 31 -7.07 -6.36 4.07
N THR A 32 -6.75 -6.39 2.78
CA THR A 32 -7.21 -7.45 1.86
C THR A 32 -6.66 -8.81 2.26
N GLN A 33 -5.40 -8.87 2.68
CA GLN A 33 -4.80 -10.11 3.19
C GLN A 33 -5.56 -10.63 4.42
N ALA A 34 -5.87 -9.76 5.39
CA ALA A 34 -6.61 -10.15 6.58
C ALA A 34 -7.99 -10.69 6.25
N VAL A 35 -8.73 -10.04 5.34
CA VAL A 35 -10.04 -10.51 4.87
C VAL A 35 -9.92 -11.89 4.23
N ALA A 36 -8.97 -12.08 3.32
CA ALA A 36 -8.76 -13.35 2.63
C ALA A 36 -8.39 -14.49 3.59
N ILE A 37 -7.54 -14.21 4.59
CA ILE A 37 -7.15 -15.18 5.62
C ILE A 37 -8.37 -15.63 6.43
N VAL A 38 -9.21 -14.70 6.90
CA VAL A 38 -10.42 -15.02 7.67
C VAL A 38 -11.40 -15.84 6.83
N ASP A 39 -11.62 -15.45 5.60
CA ASP A 39 -12.55 -16.15 4.71
C ASP A 39 -12.06 -17.58 4.42
N HIS A 40 -10.75 -17.75 4.23
CA HIS A 40 -10.14 -19.08 4.08
C HIS A 40 -10.27 -19.90 5.37
N ALA A 41 -9.94 -19.31 6.53
CA ALA A 41 -10.03 -19.97 7.83
C ALA A 41 -11.45 -20.48 8.11
N LYS A 42 -12.47 -19.67 7.84
CA LYS A 42 -13.87 -20.10 7.93
C LYS A 42 -14.20 -21.25 6.99
N LYS A 43 -13.73 -21.17 5.74
CA LYS A 43 -13.99 -22.20 4.71
C LYS A 43 -13.44 -23.56 5.09
N ILE A 44 -12.28 -23.62 5.76
CA ILE A 44 -11.63 -24.87 6.17
C ILE A 44 -12.00 -25.30 7.60
N GLY A 45 -12.82 -24.52 8.31
CA GLY A 45 -13.21 -24.79 9.71
C GLY A 45 -12.04 -24.64 10.69
N ALA A 46 -11.11 -23.71 10.44
CA ALA A 46 -10.00 -23.45 11.35
C ALA A 46 -10.48 -22.90 12.68
N THR A 47 -9.87 -23.33 13.78
CA THR A 47 -10.16 -22.86 15.14
C THR A 47 -9.23 -21.73 15.59
N ALA A 48 -8.11 -21.54 14.89
CA ALA A 48 -7.14 -20.50 15.17
C ALA A 48 -6.53 -19.93 13.89
N ILE A 49 -6.07 -18.67 13.96
CA ILE A 49 -5.27 -17.97 12.94
C ILE A 49 -4.00 -17.48 13.62
N ALA A 50 -2.82 -17.77 13.04
CA ALA A 50 -1.56 -17.29 13.55
C ALA A 50 -0.96 -16.21 12.66
N HIS A 51 -0.32 -15.19 13.26
CA HIS A 51 0.50 -14.23 12.53
C HIS A 51 1.74 -13.80 13.33
N GLY A 52 2.79 -13.38 12.60
CA GLY A 52 4.09 -12.97 13.16
C GLY A 52 4.28 -11.46 13.29
N SER A 53 3.22 -10.66 13.36
CA SER A 53 3.35 -9.20 13.51
C SER A 53 3.86 -8.83 14.90
N THR A 54 4.78 -7.86 14.95
CA THR A 54 5.34 -7.36 16.22
C THR A 54 4.38 -6.40 16.92
N GLY A 55 4.52 -6.23 18.23
CA GLY A 55 3.69 -5.32 19.04
C GLY A 55 3.89 -3.84 18.75
N ALA A 56 4.98 -3.43 18.11
CA ALA A 56 5.28 -2.04 17.77
C ALA A 56 4.73 -1.62 16.38
N GLY A 57 4.45 -2.59 15.50
CA GLY A 57 4.01 -2.31 14.12
C GLY A 57 2.51 -2.08 13.98
N ASN A 58 2.10 -1.59 12.82
CA ASN A 58 0.69 -1.37 12.48
C ASN A 58 -0.04 -2.65 12.07
N ASP A 59 0.68 -3.64 11.54
CA ASP A 59 0.07 -4.82 10.92
C ASP A 59 -0.69 -5.66 11.92
N GLN A 60 -0.21 -5.75 13.18
CA GLN A 60 -0.94 -6.41 14.25
C GLN A 60 -2.35 -5.83 14.45
N VAL A 61 -2.47 -4.50 14.44
CA VAL A 61 -3.77 -3.84 14.64
C VAL A 61 -4.70 -4.13 13.47
N ARG A 62 -4.19 -4.08 12.25
CA ARG A 62 -4.98 -4.37 11.03
C ARG A 62 -5.49 -5.79 11.00
N PHE A 63 -4.62 -6.75 11.30
CA PHE A 63 -4.99 -8.17 11.33
C PHE A 63 -5.98 -8.45 12.45
N ASP A 64 -5.65 -8.07 13.69
CA ASP A 64 -6.51 -8.35 14.85
C ASP A 64 -7.89 -7.73 14.69
N LEU A 65 -7.98 -6.47 14.24
CA LEU A 65 -9.25 -5.77 14.06
C LEU A 65 -10.15 -6.51 13.06
N ILE A 66 -9.62 -6.94 11.93
CA ILE A 66 -10.38 -7.64 10.90
C ILE A 66 -10.73 -9.05 11.37
N PHE A 67 -9.80 -9.78 12.00
CA PHE A 67 -10.04 -11.13 12.50
C PHE A 67 -11.12 -11.14 13.56
N GLN A 68 -11.02 -10.26 14.58
CA GLN A 68 -11.99 -10.14 15.66
C GLN A 68 -13.38 -9.70 15.16
N THR A 69 -13.41 -8.80 14.17
CA THR A 69 -14.68 -8.31 13.62
C THR A 69 -15.38 -9.37 12.77
N ARG A 70 -14.65 -10.08 11.92
CA ARG A 70 -15.23 -11.05 10.97
C ARG A 70 -15.37 -12.47 11.51
N ALA A 71 -14.56 -12.85 12.50
CA ALA A 71 -14.50 -14.20 13.05
C ALA A 71 -14.16 -14.19 14.55
N PRO A 72 -15.01 -13.57 15.41
CA PRO A 72 -14.72 -13.44 16.84
C PRO A 72 -14.57 -14.76 17.59
N GLN A 73 -15.01 -15.87 17.00
CA GLN A 73 -14.88 -17.21 17.55
C GLN A 73 -13.55 -17.91 17.23
N ILE A 74 -12.74 -17.36 16.32
CA ILE A 74 -11.45 -17.93 15.95
C ILE A 74 -10.36 -17.34 16.84
N GLU A 75 -9.54 -18.20 17.45
CA GLU A 75 -8.41 -17.78 18.28
C GLU A 75 -7.32 -17.10 17.43
N ILE A 76 -6.73 -16.01 17.95
CA ILE A 76 -5.61 -15.32 17.31
C ILE A 76 -4.33 -15.68 18.07
N ILE A 77 -3.37 -16.31 17.38
CA ILE A 77 -2.09 -16.75 17.94
C ILE A 77 -0.99 -15.83 17.43
N THR A 78 -0.28 -15.15 18.36
CA THR A 78 0.70 -14.10 18.03
C THR A 78 2.04 -14.31 18.76
N PRO A 79 2.79 -15.39 18.50
CA PRO A 79 3.95 -15.78 19.30
C PRO A 79 5.05 -14.71 19.34
N ILE A 80 5.27 -14.00 18.22
CA ILE A 80 6.30 -12.95 18.15
C ILE A 80 5.97 -11.79 19.10
N ARG A 81 4.72 -11.35 19.07
CA ARG A 81 4.21 -10.27 19.94
C ARG A 81 4.16 -10.70 21.41
N ASP A 82 3.60 -11.85 21.67
CA ASP A 82 3.30 -12.33 23.02
C ASP A 82 4.59 -12.65 23.80
N GLN A 83 5.58 -13.19 23.13
CA GLN A 83 6.91 -13.49 23.70
C GLN A 83 7.88 -12.33 23.55
N LYS A 84 7.52 -11.24 22.85
CA LYS A 84 8.37 -10.07 22.59
C LYS A 84 9.70 -10.45 21.92
N LEU A 85 9.67 -11.40 20.99
CA LEU A 85 10.84 -11.87 20.29
C LEU A 85 11.46 -10.75 19.44
N SER A 86 12.78 -10.64 19.52
CA SER A 86 13.57 -9.82 18.61
C SER A 86 13.83 -10.58 17.30
N ARG A 87 14.28 -9.88 16.27
CA ARG A 87 14.71 -10.53 15.02
C ARG A 87 15.88 -11.47 15.23
N GLU A 88 16.77 -11.14 16.16
CA GLU A 88 17.90 -11.96 16.56
C GLU A 88 17.43 -13.27 17.20
N ASP A 89 16.41 -13.22 18.07
CA ASP A 89 15.80 -14.40 18.68
C ASP A 89 15.14 -15.30 17.62
N GLU A 90 14.41 -14.70 16.68
CA GLU A 90 13.77 -15.42 15.56
C GLU A 90 14.83 -16.14 14.69
N ILE A 91 15.92 -15.45 14.36
CA ILE A 91 17.03 -16.02 13.58
C ILE A 91 17.71 -17.15 14.35
N ALA A 92 17.96 -16.97 15.65
CA ALA A 92 18.57 -17.98 16.50
C ALA A 92 17.71 -19.25 16.55
N TYR A 93 16.40 -19.09 16.77
CA TYR A 93 15.42 -20.17 16.75
C TYR A 93 15.41 -20.95 15.43
N LEU A 94 15.38 -20.24 14.30
CA LEU A 94 15.38 -20.87 12.98
C LEU A 94 16.67 -21.66 12.71
N LYS A 95 17.84 -21.13 13.11
CA LYS A 95 19.12 -21.82 13.00
C LYS A 95 19.17 -23.09 13.85
N GLU A 96 18.66 -23.01 15.07
CA GLU A 96 18.58 -24.16 15.98
C GLU A 96 17.73 -25.30 15.38
N HIS A 97 16.69 -24.92 14.61
CA HIS A 97 15.80 -25.88 13.95
C HIS A 97 16.23 -26.24 12.52
N GLY A 98 17.50 -25.96 12.16
CA GLY A 98 18.10 -26.42 10.91
C GLY A 98 17.64 -25.64 9.66
N VAL A 99 17.09 -24.45 9.82
CA VAL A 99 16.77 -23.59 8.68
C VAL A 99 18.02 -22.86 8.23
N ASP A 100 18.50 -23.21 7.03
CA ASP A 100 19.61 -22.50 6.38
C ASP A 100 19.07 -21.43 5.46
N TRP A 101 19.41 -20.16 5.74
CA TRP A 101 18.96 -18.99 4.98
C TRP A 101 20.05 -17.93 4.91
N SER A 102 20.07 -17.13 3.85
CA SER A 102 20.99 -16.01 3.70
C SER A 102 20.57 -14.83 4.60
N TRP A 103 20.97 -14.87 5.87
CA TRP A 103 20.60 -13.88 6.90
C TRP A 103 21.14 -12.47 6.62
N GLU A 104 22.19 -12.33 5.83
CA GLU A 104 22.75 -11.05 5.43
C GLU A 104 21.76 -10.23 4.59
N LYS A 105 20.90 -10.90 3.80
CA LYS A 105 19.83 -10.26 3.03
C LYS A 105 18.64 -9.83 3.89
N ALA A 106 18.56 -10.25 5.14
CA ALA A 106 17.51 -9.88 6.09
C ALA A 106 17.75 -8.51 6.76
N GLN A 107 18.76 -7.75 6.31
CA GLN A 107 19.07 -6.41 6.82
C GLN A 107 17.93 -5.42 6.62
N TYR A 108 17.21 -5.53 5.51
CA TYR A 108 16.04 -4.70 5.20
C TYR A 108 14.77 -5.54 5.24
N SER A 109 13.73 -4.96 5.85
CA SER A 109 12.37 -5.49 5.78
C SER A 109 11.71 -4.94 4.52
N ILE A 110 11.59 -5.78 3.51
CA ILE A 110 11.01 -5.39 2.21
C ILE A 110 9.66 -6.08 2.05
N ASN A 111 8.60 -5.27 1.91
CA ASN A 111 7.26 -5.76 1.65
C ASN A 111 6.80 -5.22 0.29
N LYS A 112 6.76 -6.10 -0.71
CA LYS A 112 6.41 -5.77 -2.09
C LYS A 112 4.96 -6.14 -2.38
N GLY A 113 4.22 -5.20 -2.95
CA GLY A 113 2.83 -5.38 -3.40
C GLY A 113 2.55 -4.71 -4.74
N LEU A 114 1.30 -4.79 -5.21
CA LEU A 114 0.85 -4.19 -6.47
C LEU A 114 1.02 -2.66 -6.47
N TRP A 115 0.71 -2.01 -5.34
CA TRP A 115 0.65 -0.55 -5.23
C TRP A 115 1.95 0.08 -4.73
N GLY A 116 3.01 -0.71 -4.59
CA GLY A 116 4.35 -0.30 -4.21
C GLY A 116 4.99 -1.21 -3.18
N THR A 117 6.18 -0.82 -2.75
CA THR A 117 7.02 -1.60 -1.83
C THR A 117 7.40 -0.73 -0.64
N SER A 118 7.26 -1.24 0.59
CA SER A 118 7.84 -0.59 1.76
C SER A 118 9.22 -1.17 2.07
N VAL A 119 10.10 -0.30 2.56
CA VAL A 119 11.48 -0.64 2.92
C VAL A 119 11.76 -0.13 4.33
N GLY A 120 12.00 -1.05 5.26
CA GLY A 120 12.44 -0.72 6.62
C GLY A 120 13.86 -1.22 6.86
N GLY A 121 14.68 -0.43 7.52
CA GLY A 121 16.06 -0.75 7.88
C GLY A 121 16.53 0.06 9.07
N SER A 122 17.78 -0.12 9.49
CA SER A 122 18.37 0.60 10.62
C SER A 122 18.33 2.11 10.45
N GLU A 123 18.44 2.60 9.21
CA GLU A 123 18.42 4.01 8.84
C GLU A 123 17.06 4.65 9.10
N THR A 124 15.96 3.88 8.95
CA THR A 124 14.62 4.39 9.22
C THR A 124 14.34 4.58 10.72
N LEU A 125 15.13 3.98 11.58
CA LEU A 125 15.06 4.18 13.04
C LEU A 125 15.71 5.51 13.51
N LYS A 126 16.46 6.16 12.62
CA LYS A 126 17.16 7.41 12.92
C LYS A 126 16.60 8.56 12.09
N SER A 127 16.33 9.70 12.72
CA SER A 127 15.62 10.82 12.07
C SER A 127 16.36 11.46 10.90
N ARG A 128 17.68 11.35 10.82
CA ARG A 128 18.54 12.06 9.85
C ARG A 128 19.17 11.19 8.78
N GLU A 129 19.00 9.86 8.85
CA GLU A 129 19.66 8.95 7.92
C GLU A 129 18.72 8.62 6.75
N PRO A 130 19.13 8.86 5.49
CA PRO A 130 18.41 8.37 4.32
C PRO A 130 18.66 6.88 4.13
N LEU A 131 17.75 6.19 3.44
CA LEU A 131 18.01 4.85 2.94
C LEU A 131 19.01 4.92 1.77
N PRO A 132 19.99 4.01 1.70
CA PRO A 132 20.87 3.92 0.55
C PRO A 132 20.10 3.40 -0.68
N ASP A 133 20.58 3.71 -1.88
CA ASP A 133 19.96 3.24 -3.12
C ASP A 133 19.83 1.72 -3.19
N SER A 134 20.79 1.00 -2.63
CA SER A 134 20.80 -0.47 -2.56
C SER A 134 19.71 -1.09 -1.69
N ALA A 135 19.03 -0.29 -0.86
CA ALA A 135 17.90 -0.76 -0.05
C ALA A 135 16.59 -0.83 -0.86
N TYR A 136 16.51 -0.14 -1.98
CA TYR A 136 15.32 -0.14 -2.82
C TYR A 136 15.30 -1.30 -3.81
N PRO A 137 14.11 -1.85 -4.14
CA PRO A 137 14.00 -3.06 -4.96
C PRO A 137 14.29 -2.88 -6.44
N SER A 138 14.22 -1.65 -6.96
CA SER A 138 14.50 -1.35 -8.36
C SER A 138 15.84 -0.68 -8.53
N ASP A 139 16.62 -1.07 -9.54
CA ASP A 139 17.84 -0.37 -9.92
C ASP A 139 17.51 0.83 -10.82
N CYS A 140 18.24 1.94 -10.62
CA CYS A 140 18.19 3.07 -11.54
C CYS A 140 18.98 2.71 -12.82
N THR A 141 18.27 2.32 -13.87
CA THR A 141 18.89 1.89 -15.14
C THR A 141 18.72 2.88 -16.28
N LYS A 142 17.89 3.91 -16.09
CA LYS A 142 17.61 4.95 -17.09
C LYS A 142 17.87 6.34 -16.52
N THR A 143 18.50 7.20 -17.32
CA THR A 143 18.82 8.59 -16.97
C THR A 143 18.28 9.61 -17.99
N ALA A 144 18.03 9.17 -19.23
CA ALA A 144 17.45 10.03 -20.27
C ALA A 144 15.93 10.12 -20.10
N ALA A 145 15.40 11.34 -20.07
CA ALA A 145 13.95 11.55 -19.93
C ALA A 145 13.15 10.83 -21.02
N GLU A 146 12.04 10.22 -20.63
CA GLU A 146 11.09 9.54 -21.50
C GLU A 146 9.72 10.18 -21.31
N LYS A 147 9.06 10.54 -22.41
CA LYS A 147 7.68 11.03 -22.39
C LYS A 147 6.74 9.86 -22.68
N ILE A 148 5.75 9.66 -21.81
CA ILE A 148 4.69 8.68 -22.01
C ILE A 148 3.30 9.32 -21.91
N SER A 149 2.30 8.69 -22.52
CA SER A 149 0.90 9.05 -22.32
C SER A 149 0.20 8.00 -21.45
N LEU A 150 -0.60 8.46 -20.50
CA LEU A 150 -1.43 7.63 -19.63
C LEU A 150 -2.90 7.87 -19.99
N HIS A 151 -3.62 6.79 -20.29
CA HIS A 151 -5.03 6.86 -20.69
C HIS A 151 -5.91 6.43 -19.52
N PHE A 152 -6.85 7.30 -19.17
CA PHE A 152 -7.83 7.03 -18.12
C PHE A 152 -9.23 6.92 -18.72
N ASP A 153 -9.99 5.94 -18.24
CA ASP A 153 -11.43 5.85 -18.48
C ASP A 153 -12.15 5.78 -17.13
N LYS A 154 -13.03 6.78 -16.89
CA LYS A 154 -13.76 6.93 -15.62
C LYS A 154 -12.87 6.80 -14.38
N GLY A 155 -11.69 7.43 -14.44
CA GLY A 155 -10.70 7.45 -13.37
C GLY A 155 -9.77 6.24 -13.30
N GLU A 156 -10.02 5.17 -14.02
CA GLU A 156 -9.17 3.99 -14.07
C GLU A 156 -8.08 4.13 -15.14
N LEU A 157 -6.84 3.75 -14.79
CA LEU A 157 -5.73 3.71 -15.75
C LEU A 157 -5.89 2.49 -16.65
N VAL A 158 -6.19 2.72 -17.94
CA VAL A 158 -6.53 1.67 -18.92
C VAL A 158 -5.56 1.58 -20.09
N GLY A 159 -4.51 2.38 -20.13
CA GLY A 159 -3.53 2.32 -21.22
C GLY A 159 -2.29 3.17 -20.98
N ILE A 160 -1.21 2.79 -21.63
CA ILE A 160 0.08 3.50 -21.62
C ILE A 160 0.56 3.60 -23.08
N ASN A 161 0.82 4.82 -23.55
CA ASN A 161 1.06 5.10 -24.96
C ASN A 161 -0.08 4.54 -25.83
N ASP A 162 0.23 3.83 -26.92
CA ASP A 162 -0.76 3.26 -27.82
C ASP A 162 -1.24 1.85 -27.40
N THR A 163 -0.86 1.38 -26.21
CA THR A 163 -1.19 0.04 -25.76
C THR A 163 -2.28 0.06 -24.67
N PRO A 164 -3.43 -0.55 -24.90
CA PRO A 164 -4.45 -0.76 -23.87
C PRO A 164 -4.01 -1.89 -22.91
N TYR A 165 -4.40 -1.76 -21.65
CA TYR A 165 -4.14 -2.71 -20.58
C TYR A 165 -5.36 -2.83 -19.68
N SER A 166 -5.51 -3.95 -18.96
CA SER A 166 -6.31 -3.94 -17.75
C SER A 166 -5.68 -2.99 -16.70
N PRO A 167 -6.45 -2.44 -15.77
CA PRO A 167 -5.89 -1.53 -14.76
C PRO A 167 -4.73 -2.12 -13.96
N VAL A 168 -4.80 -3.41 -13.61
CA VAL A 168 -3.72 -4.11 -12.89
C VAL A 168 -2.46 -4.20 -13.75
N GLU A 169 -2.60 -4.60 -15.02
CA GLU A 169 -1.47 -4.67 -15.94
C GLU A 169 -0.86 -3.28 -16.19
N ALA A 170 -1.70 -2.24 -16.35
CA ALA A 170 -1.23 -0.86 -16.53
C ALA A 170 -0.38 -0.40 -15.34
N ILE A 171 -0.81 -0.69 -14.10
CA ILE A 171 -0.03 -0.40 -12.89
C ILE A 171 1.31 -1.14 -12.89
N GLN A 172 1.32 -2.43 -13.25
CA GLN A 172 2.54 -3.24 -13.29
C GLN A 172 3.53 -2.73 -14.36
N GLN A 173 3.02 -2.39 -15.55
CA GLN A 173 3.82 -1.82 -16.63
C GLN A 173 4.39 -0.45 -16.24
N LEU A 174 3.56 0.40 -15.63
CA LEU A 174 3.99 1.71 -15.16
C LEU A 174 5.04 1.61 -14.03
N GLN A 175 4.86 0.65 -13.10
CA GLN A 175 5.85 0.39 -12.04
C GLN A 175 7.21 0.01 -12.64
N THR A 176 7.23 -0.88 -13.62
CA THR A 176 8.46 -1.30 -14.30
C THR A 176 9.13 -0.15 -15.04
N ARG A 177 8.35 0.65 -15.79
CA ARG A 177 8.89 1.77 -16.58
C ARG A 177 9.43 2.88 -15.69
N ALA A 178 8.64 3.37 -14.75
CA ALA A 178 9.00 4.49 -13.90
C ALA A 178 10.02 4.08 -12.81
N GLY A 179 9.96 2.86 -12.30
CA GLY A 179 10.96 2.30 -11.37
C GLY A 179 12.37 2.28 -11.95
N ALA A 180 12.51 2.06 -13.27
CA ALA A 180 13.81 2.12 -13.96
C ALA A 180 14.50 3.50 -13.88
N PHE A 181 13.78 4.55 -13.55
CA PHE A 181 14.29 5.90 -13.29
C PHE A 181 14.47 6.21 -11.81
N ALA A 182 14.30 5.24 -10.92
CA ALA A 182 14.22 5.43 -9.46
C ALA A 182 13.11 6.40 -9.01
N ILE A 183 12.07 6.59 -9.83
CA ILE A 183 10.90 7.40 -9.49
C ILE A 183 10.10 6.69 -8.39
N GLY A 184 9.51 7.48 -7.50
CA GLY A 184 8.60 6.97 -6.47
C GLY A 184 9.27 6.52 -5.19
N ARG A 185 10.55 6.83 -4.98
CA ARG A 185 11.29 6.59 -3.74
C ARG A 185 11.13 7.77 -2.79
N ASP A 186 10.77 7.49 -1.55
CA ASP A 186 10.73 8.51 -0.49
C ASP A 186 10.72 7.84 0.90
N ILE A 187 10.75 8.65 1.95
CA ILE A 187 10.61 8.23 3.33
C ILE A 187 9.38 8.92 3.94
N HIS A 188 8.35 8.13 4.22
CA HIS A 188 7.20 8.62 4.96
C HIS A 188 7.54 8.75 6.44
N VAL A 189 7.18 9.90 7.02
CA VAL A 189 7.22 10.15 8.47
C VAL A 189 5.80 10.36 8.96
N GLY A 190 5.38 9.56 9.93
CA GLY A 190 4.02 9.65 10.43
C GLY A 190 3.78 8.86 11.71
N ASP A 191 2.57 8.97 12.24
CA ASP A 191 2.17 8.21 13.40
C ASP A 191 1.77 6.78 13.01
N THR A 192 2.21 5.82 13.81
CA THR A 192 1.62 4.48 13.81
C THR A 192 0.19 4.56 14.37
N ILE A 193 -0.60 3.50 14.17
CA ILE A 193 -1.98 3.44 14.68
C ILE A 193 -2.02 3.62 16.20
N ILE A 194 -0.99 3.16 16.90
CA ILE A 194 -0.87 3.30 18.36
C ILE A 194 -0.21 4.61 18.80
N GLY A 195 -0.01 5.57 17.89
CA GLY A 195 0.44 6.94 18.19
C GLY A 195 1.95 7.14 18.33
N ILE A 196 2.77 6.16 17.92
CA ILE A 196 4.24 6.29 17.94
C ILE A 196 4.70 6.87 16.60
N LYS A 197 5.56 7.91 16.62
CA LYS A 197 6.21 8.42 15.41
C LYS A 197 7.11 7.35 14.81
N GLY A 198 6.94 7.10 13.52
CA GLY A 198 7.74 6.16 12.75
C GLY A 198 8.17 6.73 11.42
N ARG A 199 9.16 6.07 10.84
CA ARG A 199 9.63 6.31 9.47
C ARG A 199 9.58 5.01 8.70
N VAL A 200 9.15 5.07 7.45
CA VAL A 200 9.18 3.95 6.52
C VAL A 200 9.61 4.44 5.15
N GLY A 201 10.63 3.81 4.59
CA GLY A 201 10.98 4.02 3.20
C GLY A 201 10.01 3.30 2.30
N PHE A 202 9.82 3.80 1.10
CA PHE A 202 9.00 3.13 0.10
C PHE A 202 9.47 3.44 -1.32
N GLU A 203 9.12 2.54 -2.23
CA GLU A 203 9.20 2.74 -3.67
C GLU A 203 7.83 2.41 -4.27
N ALA A 204 7.18 3.39 -4.88
CA ALA A 204 5.83 3.28 -5.39
C ALA A 204 5.65 4.12 -6.68
N ALA A 205 6.46 3.80 -7.70
CA ALA A 205 6.53 4.58 -8.92
C ALA A 205 5.18 4.68 -9.63
N ALA A 206 4.50 3.54 -9.84
CA ALA A 206 3.19 3.52 -10.49
C ALA A 206 2.16 4.32 -9.69
N ALA A 207 2.13 4.17 -8.36
CA ALA A 207 1.17 4.86 -7.52
C ALA A 207 1.32 6.38 -7.61
N LEU A 208 2.55 6.90 -7.41
CA LEU A 208 2.78 8.34 -7.43
C LEU A 208 2.56 8.96 -8.80
N VAL A 209 3.00 8.29 -9.87
CA VAL A 209 2.79 8.78 -11.25
C VAL A 209 1.31 8.74 -11.61
N SER A 210 0.59 7.64 -11.30
CA SER A 210 -0.85 7.53 -11.58
C SER A 210 -1.66 8.59 -10.82
N ILE A 211 -1.42 8.76 -9.52
CA ILE A 211 -2.11 9.77 -8.70
C ILE A 211 -1.86 11.17 -9.25
N LYS A 212 -0.61 11.49 -9.60
CA LYS A 212 -0.27 12.81 -10.14
C LYS A 212 -0.94 13.09 -11.48
N ALA A 213 -0.94 12.10 -12.38
CA ALA A 213 -1.60 12.21 -13.67
C ALA A 213 -3.13 12.31 -13.52
N HIS A 214 -3.71 11.48 -12.67
CA HIS A 214 -5.14 11.47 -12.37
C HIS A 214 -5.60 12.82 -11.79
N GLN A 215 -4.87 13.39 -10.82
CA GLN A 215 -5.14 14.73 -10.29
C GLN A 215 -5.14 15.81 -11.37
N LEU A 216 -4.22 15.72 -12.34
CA LEU A 216 -4.18 16.67 -13.45
C LEU A 216 -5.43 16.55 -14.33
N LEU A 217 -5.83 15.33 -14.66
CA LEU A 217 -7.03 15.08 -15.47
C LEU A 217 -8.30 15.57 -14.76
N GLU A 218 -8.43 15.31 -13.46
CA GLU A 218 -9.57 15.78 -12.67
C GLU A 218 -9.72 17.30 -12.67
N LYS A 219 -8.63 18.05 -12.66
CA LYS A 219 -8.68 19.53 -12.76
C LYS A 219 -9.31 20.02 -14.06
N HIS A 220 -9.31 19.20 -15.11
CA HIS A 220 -9.95 19.52 -16.39
C HIS A 220 -11.40 19.01 -16.48
N THR A 221 -11.78 18.02 -15.70
CA THR A 221 -13.05 17.30 -15.86
C THR A 221 -14.03 17.49 -14.72
N LEU A 222 -13.56 17.88 -13.53
CA LEU A 222 -14.41 18.10 -12.36
C LEU A 222 -14.58 19.59 -12.05
N SER A 223 -15.73 19.92 -11.46
CA SER A 223 -15.95 21.27 -10.92
C SER A 223 -15.10 21.48 -9.65
N LYS A 224 -14.86 22.75 -9.29
CA LYS A 224 -14.08 23.06 -8.09
C LYS A 224 -14.67 22.45 -6.80
N TRP A 225 -16.01 22.35 -6.71
CA TRP A 225 -16.65 21.78 -5.52
C TRP A 225 -16.57 20.26 -5.48
N GLN A 226 -16.62 19.60 -6.66
CA GLN A 226 -16.34 18.17 -6.73
C GLN A 226 -14.90 17.86 -6.27
N LEU A 227 -13.91 18.61 -6.78
CA LEU A 227 -12.51 18.45 -6.36
C LEU A 227 -12.36 18.64 -4.86
N HIS A 228 -12.91 19.74 -4.31
CA HIS A 228 -12.79 20.05 -2.89
C HIS A 228 -13.35 18.94 -1.99
N HIS A 229 -14.59 18.50 -2.24
CA HIS A 229 -15.21 17.45 -1.42
C HIS A 229 -14.56 16.08 -1.62
N LYS A 230 -14.19 15.76 -2.86
CA LYS A 230 -13.52 14.50 -3.16
C LYS A 230 -12.16 14.38 -2.46
N ASP A 231 -11.34 15.43 -2.47
CA ASP A 231 -10.03 15.42 -1.80
C ASP A 231 -10.18 15.25 -0.29
N TYR A 232 -11.20 15.85 0.30
CA TYR A 232 -11.50 15.69 1.71
C TYR A 232 -11.90 14.23 2.04
N ILE A 233 -12.83 13.66 1.26
CA ILE A 233 -13.27 12.27 1.42
C ILE A 233 -12.12 11.28 1.14
N GLY A 234 -11.31 11.52 0.11
CA GLY A 234 -10.13 10.70 -0.19
C GLY A 234 -9.13 10.67 0.97
N SER A 235 -8.93 11.80 1.64
CA SER A 235 -8.08 11.88 2.83
C SER A 235 -8.63 11.04 3.98
N TYR A 236 -9.95 11.10 4.26
CA TYR A 236 -10.58 10.25 5.28
C TYR A 236 -10.53 8.77 4.93
N TYR A 237 -10.85 8.43 3.68
CA TYR A 237 -10.75 7.06 3.19
C TYR A 237 -9.35 6.48 3.44
N GLY A 238 -8.31 7.23 3.06
CA GLY A 238 -6.93 6.81 3.27
C GLY A 238 -6.55 6.66 4.74
N MET A 239 -7.00 7.58 5.60
CA MET A 239 -6.73 7.51 7.03
C MET A 239 -7.37 6.28 7.66
N MET A 240 -8.67 6.06 7.44
CA MET A 240 -9.39 4.91 7.97
C MET A 240 -8.85 3.58 7.44
N LEU A 241 -8.50 3.51 6.15
CA LEU A 241 -7.85 2.35 5.56
C LEU A 241 -6.50 2.06 6.22
N HIS A 242 -5.68 3.09 6.43
CA HIS A 242 -4.38 2.97 7.10
C HIS A 242 -4.52 2.41 8.52
N GLU A 243 -5.57 2.79 9.23
CA GLU A 243 -5.86 2.36 10.58
C GLU A 243 -6.59 1.01 10.68
N GLY A 244 -6.83 0.34 9.53
CA GLY A 244 -7.48 -0.98 9.49
C GLY A 244 -9.01 -0.92 9.59
N GLN A 245 -9.62 0.27 9.54
CA GLN A 245 -11.07 0.48 9.70
C GLN A 245 -11.86 0.24 8.39
N TYR A 246 -11.35 -0.59 7.51
CA TYR A 246 -11.97 -0.89 6.21
C TYR A 246 -13.40 -1.46 6.33
N LEU A 247 -13.70 -2.17 7.41
CA LEU A 247 -15.01 -2.78 7.63
C LEU A 247 -16.06 -1.81 8.18
N ASP A 248 -15.69 -0.58 8.52
CA ASP A 248 -16.66 0.45 8.91
C ASP A 248 -17.60 0.74 7.75
N PRO A 249 -18.94 0.79 7.96
CA PRO A 249 -19.92 1.06 6.90
C PRO A 249 -19.65 2.35 6.13
N VAL A 250 -19.13 3.39 6.76
CA VAL A 250 -18.84 4.69 6.12
C VAL A 250 -17.83 4.56 4.98
N MET A 251 -16.99 3.51 4.99
CA MET A 251 -16.06 3.26 3.88
C MET A 251 -16.81 3.02 2.56
N ARG A 252 -17.97 2.34 2.62
CA ARG A 252 -18.84 2.12 1.43
C ARG A 252 -19.46 3.42 0.94
N ASP A 253 -19.80 4.33 1.86
CA ASP A 253 -20.32 5.66 1.49
C ASP A 253 -19.23 6.48 0.79
N PHE A 254 -18.00 6.45 1.29
CA PHE A 254 -16.86 7.10 0.64
C PHE A 254 -16.57 6.52 -0.74
N GLU A 255 -16.56 5.21 -0.89
CA GLU A 255 -16.37 4.54 -2.18
C GLU A 255 -17.46 4.90 -3.19
N ALA A 256 -18.70 4.99 -2.75
CA ALA A 256 -19.82 5.40 -3.59
C ALA A 256 -19.64 6.84 -4.09
N LEU A 257 -19.21 7.77 -3.22
CA LEU A 257 -18.94 9.16 -3.60
C LEU A 257 -17.75 9.22 -4.55
N LEU A 258 -16.64 8.57 -4.24
CA LEU A 258 -15.45 8.52 -5.08
C LEU A 258 -15.79 7.98 -6.47
N THR A 259 -16.50 6.85 -6.56
CA THR A 259 -16.97 6.28 -7.85
C THR A 259 -17.83 7.25 -8.62
N SER A 260 -18.81 7.90 -7.95
CA SER A 260 -19.69 8.87 -8.58
C SER A 260 -18.94 10.04 -9.18
N SER A 261 -17.85 10.47 -8.54
CA SER A 261 -17.02 11.58 -9.03
C SER A 261 -16.27 11.26 -10.33
N GLN A 262 -16.01 9.99 -10.59
CA GLN A 262 -15.15 9.56 -11.70
C GLN A 262 -15.87 9.45 -13.06
N ARG A 263 -17.18 9.59 -13.10
CA ARG A 263 -17.99 9.38 -14.34
C ARG A 263 -17.53 10.17 -15.54
N THR A 264 -16.89 11.31 -15.34
CA THR A 264 -16.41 12.22 -16.40
C THR A 264 -14.89 12.30 -16.48
N VAL A 265 -14.17 11.54 -15.64
CA VAL A 265 -12.71 11.58 -15.57
C VAL A 265 -12.14 10.61 -16.62
N THR A 266 -12.27 10.99 -17.89
CA THR A 266 -11.79 10.22 -19.04
C THR A 266 -10.93 11.11 -19.92
N GLY A 267 -9.74 10.62 -20.29
CA GLY A 267 -8.82 11.36 -21.16
C GLY A 267 -7.39 10.86 -21.09
N THR A 268 -6.49 11.62 -21.69
CA THR A 268 -5.06 11.28 -21.80
C THR A 268 -4.22 12.35 -21.11
N VAL A 269 -3.27 11.89 -20.31
CA VAL A 269 -2.29 12.75 -19.62
C VAL A 269 -0.89 12.39 -20.07
N PHE A 270 -0.06 13.39 -20.36
CA PHE A 270 1.35 13.20 -20.69
C PHE A 270 2.22 13.42 -19.45
N VAL A 271 3.12 12.52 -19.22
CA VAL A 271 4.08 12.53 -18.12
C VAL A 271 5.48 12.28 -18.63
#